data_b28fa1129e46cc7fda17a79167d10c2c
#
_entry.id   b28fa1129e46cc7fda17a79167d10c2c
#
_cell.length_a   1.000
_cell.length_b   1.000
_cell.length_c   1.000
_cell.angle_alpha   90.00
_cell.angle_beta   90.00
_cell.angle_gamma   90.00
#
_symmetry.space_group_name_H-M   'P 1'
#
loop_
_entity.id
_entity.type
_entity.pdbx_description
1 polymer ?
#
loop_
_entity_poly.entity_id
_entity_poly.type
_entity_poly.pdbx_seq_one_letter_code
_entity_poly.pdbx_strand_id
1 'polypeptide(L)'
;MKTDVIVIGSGIGGMNAAMQLAAKGYAVSIIEKRSESGGKMRRVHYDDCIFDAGPSLITMPFILKDAFEQTGVKLDGYLSLLPIDPICHYRWLDGTKYDCYSNPYKRNEETERVFGKQSMKEMNAYLAHSGRVYHATKDVFLFHPFDGFKEFIKSKNLSLLPALPSLKFTQKFHAFNAEMFSNPKLIQLFDRFATYNGSSPFLAPATLMVIPFIECEYGGWYPQGGIYTIAEAFHKRCIELGVKFHFNKDVTSIRTNGNIALGVSTKDGDFFQADHIISNADVFHAQHTLLAKKEFKKPELSTSGFVMLIPMLENPFSMSHHTVLFSDAYQQEFSLIFNDKSAPEEMTVYISVSSKTDSTQSKNGKENWFVLVNTPPTSSNGEWTSHRKESYKQSILSMIERFLPGMRAYMAAEPTIISPDDFSSEFHATGGSLYGSSSNSMFSAFLRPKNKDPRISNLYHCGGSAHPGGGIPLVILSGQFAAREIIAKS
;
A
#
# COMPACT_ATOMS: atom_id res chain seq x y z
N MET A 1 28.18 -15.85 16.38
CA MET A 1 26.97 -16.08 17.17
C MET A 1 25.95 -16.71 16.25
N LYS A 2 25.27 -17.73 16.71
CA LYS A 2 24.19 -18.37 15.94
C LYS A 2 23.06 -17.36 15.72
N THR A 3 22.55 -17.26 14.51
CA THR A 3 21.36 -16.46 14.18
C THR A 3 20.15 -17.39 14.20
N ASP A 4 19.15 -17.08 15.02
CA ASP A 4 17.95 -17.91 15.09
C ASP A 4 17.03 -17.64 13.90
N VAL A 5 16.90 -16.35 13.51
CA VAL A 5 16.00 -15.93 12.44
C VAL A 5 16.71 -14.99 11.46
N ILE A 6 16.63 -15.31 10.18
CA ILE A 6 17.00 -14.41 9.10
C ILE A 6 15.74 -13.79 8.50
N VAL A 7 15.76 -12.47 8.29
CA VAL A 7 14.75 -11.73 7.54
C VAL A 7 15.35 -11.25 6.23
N ILE A 8 14.75 -11.59 5.11
CA ILE A 8 15.14 -11.12 3.78
C ILE A 8 14.39 -9.83 3.47
N GLY A 9 15.11 -8.71 3.41
CA GLY A 9 14.58 -7.38 3.11
C GLY A 9 14.14 -6.58 4.34
N SER A 10 14.62 -5.34 4.43
CA SER A 10 14.35 -4.39 5.51
C SER A 10 13.17 -3.44 5.24
N GLY A 11 12.16 -3.89 4.47
CA GLY A 11 10.89 -3.19 4.40
C GLY A 11 10.14 -3.28 5.74
N ILE A 12 9.11 -2.44 5.93
CA ILE A 12 8.39 -2.31 7.22
C ILE A 12 7.87 -3.65 7.75
N GLY A 13 7.36 -4.53 6.89
CA GLY A 13 6.89 -5.86 7.32
C GLY A 13 8.01 -6.72 7.89
N GLY A 14 9.17 -6.73 7.23
CA GLY A 14 10.35 -7.46 7.69
C GLY A 14 10.92 -6.88 8.98
N MET A 15 11.03 -5.56 9.08
CA MET A 15 11.49 -4.89 10.31
C MET A 15 10.51 -5.12 11.47
N ASN A 16 9.19 -5.07 11.22
CA ASN A 16 8.23 -5.39 12.28
C ASN A 16 8.36 -6.85 12.74
N ALA A 17 8.49 -7.80 11.84
CA ALA A 17 8.72 -9.20 12.22
C ALA A 17 9.99 -9.37 13.05
N ALA A 18 11.09 -8.75 12.64
CA ALA A 18 12.35 -8.76 13.34
C ALA A 18 12.25 -8.15 14.75
N MET A 19 11.59 -7.00 14.86
CA MET A 19 11.37 -6.28 16.12
C MET A 19 10.56 -7.13 17.11
N GLN A 20 9.47 -7.76 16.65
CA GLN A 20 8.63 -8.61 17.48
C GLN A 20 9.39 -9.85 18.00
N LEU A 21 10.20 -10.48 17.16
CA LEU A 21 11.00 -11.65 17.52
C LEU A 21 12.15 -11.27 18.47
N ALA A 22 12.88 -10.20 18.18
CA ALA A 22 13.98 -9.73 19.04
C ALA A 22 13.48 -9.33 20.43
N ALA A 23 12.29 -8.72 20.54
CA ALA A 23 11.64 -8.43 21.83
C ALA A 23 11.27 -9.71 22.64
N LYS A 24 11.25 -10.88 21.99
CA LYS A 24 11.04 -12.19 22.62
C LYS A 24 12.37 -12.96 22.84
N GLY A 25 13.50 -12.32 22.60
CA GLY A 25 14.83 -12.88 22.87
C GLY A 25 15.48 -13.66 21.71
N TYR A 26 14.88 -13.69 20.52
CA TYR A 26 15.50 -14.30 19.35
C TYR A 26 16.68 -13.48 18.82
N ALA A 27 17.75 -14.14 18.41
CA ALA A 27 18.85 -13.52 17.67
C ALA A 27 18.43 -13.35 16.20
N VAL A 28 18.18 -12.10 15.76
CA VAL A 28 17.63 -11.78 14.42
C VAL A 28 18.67 -11.04 13.59
N SER A 29 18.81 -11.44 12.32
CA SER A 29 19.58 -10.72 11.30
C SER A 29 18.70 -10.37 10.11
N ILE A 30 18.77 -9.14 9.63
CA ILE A 30 18.12 -8.66 8.41
C ILE A 30 19.16 -8.55 7.30
N ILE A 31 18.89 -9.17 6.15
CA ILE A 31 19.72 -9.11 4.96
C ILE A 31 19.03 -8.21 3.93
N GLU A 32 19.67 -7.08 3.59
CA GLU A 32 19.07 -6.06 2.72
C GLU A 32 19.99 -5.75 1.54
N LYS A 33 19.42 -5.73 0.33
CA LYS A 33 20.18 -5.45 -0.90
C LYS A 33 20.61 -4.00 -1.04
N ARG A 34 19.85 -3.06 -0.45
CA ARG A 34 20.12 -1.63 -0.49
C ARG A 34 21.06 -1.20 0.64
N SER A 35 21.54 0.04 0.56
CA SER A 35 22.37 0.67 1.60
C SER A 35 21.56 1.19 2.79
N GLU A 36 20.22 1.18 2.70
CA GLU A 36 19.30 1.72 3.71
C GLU A 36 18.04 0.85 3.85
N SER A 37 17.40 0.93 5.01
CA SER A 37 16.13 0.26 5.28
C SER A 37 14.93 1.05 4.74
N GLY A 38 13.74 0.42 4.73
CA GLY A 38 12.48 1.05 4.35
C GLY A 38 11.77 0.40 3.14
N GLY A 39 12.50 -0.31 2.28
CA GLY A 39 11.94 -0.93 1.09
C GLY A 39 11.31 0.11 0.16
N LYS A 40 9.98 0.00 -0.10
CA LYS A 40 9.23 0.95 -0.94
C LYS A 40 9.01 2.32 -0.28
N MET A 41 9.23 2.48 1.01
CA MET A 41 9.29 3.79 1.66
C MET A 41 10.64 4.42 1.37
N ARG A 42 10.65 5.53 0.65
CA ARG A 42 11.88 6.26 0.30
C ARG A 42 11.66 7.76 0.47
N ARG A 43 12.75 8.44 0.81
CA ARG A 43 12.84 9.89 0.79
C ARG A 43 13.74 10.32 -0.37
N VAL A 44 13.27 11.26 -1.17
CA VAL A 44 14.06 11.86 -2.25
C VAL A 44 14.22 13.35 -1.94
N HIS A 45 15.46 13.81 -1.87
CA HIS A 45 15.77 15.22 -1.72
C HIS A 45 15.97 15.85 -3.10
N TYR A 46 15.28 16.92 -3.33
CA TYR A 46 15.45 17.71 -4.53
C TYR A 46 15.41 19.19 -4.14
N ASP A 47 16.61 19.84 -4.10
CA ASP A 47 16.74 21.24 -3.71
C ASP A 47 16.08 21.52 -2.35
N ASP A 48 15.11 22.46 -2.34
CA ASP A 48 14.34 22.83 -1.15
C ASP A 48 13.17 21.89 -0.83
N CYS A 49 12.97 20.84 -1.62
CA CYS A 49 11.85 19.91 -1.47
C CYS A 49 12.30 18.53 -1.01
N ILE A 50 11.52 17.93 -0.12
CA ILE A 50 11.65 16.52 0.30
C ILE A 50 10.40 15.79 -0.20
N PHE A 51 10.60 14.70 -0.91
CA PHE A 51 9.51 13.88 -1.43
C PHE A 51 9.46 12.52 -0.77
N ASP A 52 8.26 12.07 -0.40
CA ASP A 52 7.98 10.68 -0.11
C ASP A 52 7.78 9.93 -1.43
N ALA A 53 8.78 9.15 -1.85
CA ALA A 53 8.72 8.39 -3.09
C ALA A 53 8.19 6.96 -2.85
N GLY A 54 6.98 6.86 -2.30
CA GLY A 54 6.34 5.61 -1.93
C GLY A 54 4.91 5.83 -1.45
N PRO A 55 4.48 5.18 -0.34
CA PRO A 55 3.18 5.47 0.25
C PRO A 55 3.11 6.92 0.74
N SER A 56 1.91 7.50 0.74
CA SER A 56 1.67 8.91 1.07
C SER A 56 0.66 9.11 2.20
N LEU A 57 -0.01 8.05 2.65
CA LEU A 57 -1.10 8.10 3.62
C LEU A 57 -0.99 6.97 4.63
N ILE A 58 -1.28 7.27 5.89
CA ILE A 58 -1.50 6.29 6.95
C ILE A 58 -2.98 6.30 7.32
N THR A 59 -3.60 5.13 7.26
CA THR A 59 -4.88 4.84 7.91
C THR A 59 -4.62 3.94 9.12
N MET A 60 -5.60 3.76 10.01
CA MET A 60 -5.48 2.87 11.18
C MET A 60 -4.19 3.09 12.00
N PRO A 61 -3.93 4.31 12.52
CA PRO A 61 -2.68 4.64 13.21
C PRO A 61 -2.43 3.79 14.47
N PHE A 62 -3.49 3.20 15.03
CA PHE A 62 -3.41 2.29 16.18
C PHE A 62 -2.55 1.05 15.88
N ILE A 63 -2.50 0.56 14.62
CA ILE A 63 -1.65 -0.59 14.25
C ILE A 63 -0.17 -0.25 14.40
N LEU A 64 0.23 0.98 14.06
CA LEU A 64 1.59 1.47 14.32
C LEU A 64 1.89 1.50 15.83
N LYS A 65 0.95 2.05 16.61
CA LYS A 65 1.09 2.12 18.08
C LYS A 65 1.23 0.73 18.69
N ASP A 66 0.33 -0.17 18.34
CA ASP A 66 0.34 -1.57 18.83
C ASP A 66 1.68 -2.27 18.49
N ALA A 67 2.25 -2.04 17.30
CA ALA A 67 3.51 -2.65 16.92
C ALA A 67 4.67 -2.27 17.85
N PHE A 68 4.73 -1.03 18.31
CA PHE A 68 5.74 -0.57 19.26
C PHE A 68 5.42 -1.00 20.69
N GLU A 69 4.16 -0.91 21.11
CA GLU A 69 3.71 -1.31 22.46
C GLU A 69 3.99 -2.78 22.75
N GLN A 70 3.84 -3.66 21.75
CA GLN A 70 4.18 -5.09 21.87
C GLN A 70 5.68 -5.34 22.12
N THR A 71 6.54 -4.35 21.86
CA THR A 71 7.96 -4.40 22.19
C THR A 71 8.33 -3.64 23.47
N GLY A 72 7.34 -3.19 24.24
CA GLY A 72 7.52 -2.54 25.53
C GLY A 72 7.78 -1.03 25.48
N VAL A 73 7.53 -0.36 24.33
CA VAL A 73 7.74 1.08 24.18
C VAL A 73 6.54 1.76 23.52
N LYS A 74 6.39 3.08 23.74
CA LYS A 74 5.35 3.88 23.06
C LYS A 74 5.86 4.45 21.75
N LEU A 75 5.00 4.51 20.74
CA LEU A 75 5.30 5.10 19.43
C LEU A 75 5.73 6.56 19.53
N ASP A 76 5.11 7.33 20.44
CA ASP A 76 5.34 8.77 20.59
C ASP A 76 6.80 9.13 20.93
N GLY A 77 7.62 8.17 21.40
CA GLY A 77 9.06 8.32 21.58
C GLY A 77 9.89 8.22 20.28
N TYR A 78 9.25 7.90 19.17
CA TYR A 78 9.91 7.64 17.89
C TYR A 78 9.41 8.54 16.76
N LEU A 79 8.11 8.80 16.68
CA LEU A 79 7.52 9.67 15.67
C LEU A 79 6.20 10.29 16.16
N SER A 80 5.83 11.43 15.57
CA SER A 80 4.55 12.12 15.77
C SER A 80 3.69 11.99 14.53
N LEU A 81 2.39 11.71 14.71
CA LEU A 81 1.43 11.62 13.61
C LEU A 81 0.57 12.91 13.58
N LEU A 82 0.54 13.54 12.42
CA LEU A 82 -0.27 14.71 12.13
C LEU A 82 -1.57 14.28 11.44
N PRO A 83 -2.76 14.75 11.86
CA PRO A 83 -4.00 14.48 11.15
C PRO A 83 -4.04 15.23 9.82
N ILE A 84 -4.61 14.60 8.79
CA ILE A 84 -4.88 15.24 7.50
C ILE A 84 -6.37 15.60 7.46
N ASP A 85 -6.69 16.89 7.39
CA ASP A 85 -8.07 17.40 7.36
C ASP A 85 -8.20 18.59 6.41
N PRO A 86 -8.93 18.49 5.29
CA PRO A 86 -9.64 17.30 4.80
C PRO A 86 -8.70 16.17 4.38
N ILE A 87 -9.20 14.91 4.43
CA ILE A 87 -8.40 13.75 4.05
C ILE A 87 -8.02 13.83 2.57
N CYS A 88 -8.95 14.22 1.70
CA CYS A 88 -8.73 14.29 0.26
C CYS A 88 -9.65 15.33 -0.39
N HIS A 89 -9.10 16.08 -1.33
CA HIS A 89 -9.83 16.92 -2.28
C HIS A 89 -10.14 16.14 -3.54
N TYR A 90 -11.40 16.13 -3.98
CA TYR A 90 -11.83 15.52 -5.22
C TYR A 90 -12.28 16.59 -6.20
N ARG A 91 -11.83 16.50 -7.44
CA ARG A 91 -12.15 17.46 -8.50
C ARG A 91 -12.59 16.73 -9.77
N TRP A 92 -13.62 17.27 -10.43
CA TRP A 92 -14.13 16.82 -11.73
C TRP A 92 -13.98 17.92 -12.77
N LEU A 93 -13.92 17.53 -14.04
CA LEU A 93 -13.70 18.45 -15.17
C LEU A 93 -14.85 19.48 -15.34
N ASP A 94 -16.04 19.18 -14.89
CA ASP A 94 -17.17 20.11 -14.90
C ASP A 94 -17.09 21.20 -13.80
N GLY A 95 -15.97 21.26 -13.05
CA GLY A 95 -15.74 22.22 -11.97
C GLY A 95 -16.26 21.80 -10.61
N THR A 96 -16.91 20.63 -10.47
CA THR A 96 -17.33 20.12 -9.16
C THR A 96 -16.10 19.85 -8.28
N LYS A 97 -16.19 20.28 -7.01
CA LYS A 97 -15.18 20.10 -5.98
C LYS A 97 -15.85 19.55 -4.73
N TYR A 98 -15.23 18.53 -4.13
CA TYR A 98 -15.70 17.90 -2.91
C TYR A 98 -14.52 17.61 -1.98
N ASP A 99 -14.67 17.96 -0.70
CA ASP A 99 -13.69 17.74 0.34
C ASP A 99 -14.14 16.62 1.27
N CYS A 100 -13.36 15.54 1.33
CA CYS A 100 -13.69 14.42 2.20
C CYS A 100 -13.09 14.61 3.60
N TYR A 101 -13.93 14.55 4.62
CA TYR A 101 -13.56 14.71 6.02
C TYR A 101 -13.77 13.42 6.81
N SER A 102 -12.88 13.15 7.78
CA SER A 102 -13.11 12.11 8.80
C SER A 102 -14.22 12.52 9.78
N ASN A 103 -14.25 13.80 10.15
CA ASN A 103 -15.29 14.33 11.03
C ASN A 103 -16.69 14.19 10.38
N PRO A 104 -17.64 13.44 10.98
CA PRO A 104 -18.94 13.15 10.38
C PRO A 104 -19.82 14.39 10.17
N TYR A 105 -19.69 15.41 11.01
CA TYR A 105 -20.46 16.65 10.85
C TYR A 105 -19.99 17.43 9.63
N LYS A 106 -18.66 17.68 9.52
CA LYS A 106 -18.08 18.35 8.36
C LYS A 106 -18.37 17.58 7.06
N ARG A 107 -18.23 16.24 7.08
CA ARG A 107 -18.51 15.37 5.93
C ARG A 107 -19.97 15.48 5.51
N ASN A 108 -20.91 15.45 6.44
CA ASN A 108 -22.33 15.56 6.14
C ASN A 108 -22.67 16.95 5.55
N GLU A 109 -22.18 18.02 6.14
CA GLU A 109 -22.35 19.38 5.65
C GLU A 109 -21.81 19.53 4.22
N GLU A 110 -20.61 19.07 3.98
CA GLU A 110 -19.96 19.13 2.67
C GLU A 110 -20.69 18.27 1.63
N THR A 111 -21.12 17.05 2.01
CA THR A 111 -21.86 16.17 1.11
C THR A 111 -23.22 16.77 0.75
N GLU A 112 -23.94 17.36 1.72
CA GLU A 112 -25.22 18.02 1.46
C GLU A 112 -25.03 19.28 0.59
N ARG A 113 -23.98 20.05 0.83
CA ARG A 113 -23.64 21.26 0.06
C ARG A 113 -23.36 20.95 -1.42
N VAL A 114 -22.57 19.89 -1.69
CA VAL A 114 -22.10 19.59 -3.06
C VAL A 114 -23.09 18.71 -3.83
N PHE A 115 -23.64 17.70 -3.17
CA PHE A 115 -24.42 16.63 -3.83
C PHE A 115 -25.89 16.57 -3.38
N GLY A 116 -26.27 17.39 -2.38
CA GLY A 116 -27.63 17.48 -1.87
C GLY A 116 -27.94 16.48 -0.74
N LYS A 117 -29.05 16.74 -0.07
CA LYS A 117 -29.51 16.02 1.13
C LYS A 117 -29.71 14.52 0.93
N GLN A 118 -30.15 14.10 -0.26
CA GLN A 118 -30.33 12.67 -0.57
C GLN A 118 -28.98 11.95 -0.58
N SER A 119 -27.98 12.51 -1.24
CA SER A 119 -26.63 11.98 -1.30
C SER A 119 -25.96 11.88 0.09
N MET A 120 -26.23 12.85 0.97
CA MET A 120 -25.76 12.80 2.36
C MET A 120 -26.38 11.62 3.14
N LYS A 121 -27.66 11.33 2.93
CA LYS A 121 -28.32 10.17 3.54
C LYS A 121 -27.76 8.85 3.01
N GLU A 122 -27.54 8.77 1.69
CA GLU A 122 -26.95 7.61 1.02
C GLU A 122 -25.52 7.35 1.53
N MET A 123 -24.71 8.41 1.69
CA MET A 123 -23.36 8.33 2.27
C MET A 123 -23.39 7.74 3.68
N ASN A 124 -24.28 8.24 4.54
CA ASN A 124 -24.41 7.73 5.90
C ASN A 124 -24.88 6.27 5.93
N ALA A 125 -25.83 5.89 5.05
CA ALA A 125 -26.30 4.51 4.92
C ALA A 125 -25.17 3.56 4.45
N TYR A 126 -24.37 4.02 3.47
CA TYR A 126 -23.21 3.30 2.98
C TYR A 126 -22.20 3.04 4.10
N LEU A 127 -21.78 4.10 4.81
CA LEU A 127 -20.79 3.99 5.90
C LEU A 127 -21.30 3.13 7.05
N ALA A 128 -22.59 3.23 7.40
CA ALA A 128 -23.20 2.38 8.42
C ALA A 128 -23.21 0.90 8.00
N HIS A 129 -23.51 0.59 6.71
CA HIS A 129 -23.44 -0.78 6.19
C HIS A 129 -22.01 -1.31 6.22
N SER A 130 -21.06 -0.56 5.65
CA SER A 130 -19.65 -0.93 5.59
C SER A 130 -19.03 -1.09 6.98
N GLY A 131 -19.42 -0.26 7.94
CA GLY A 131 -19.01 -0.37 9.34
C GLY A 131 -19.47 -1.67 9.99
N ARG A 132 -20.73 -2.08 9.79
CA ARG A 132 -21.20 -3.38 10.26
C ARG A 132 -20.40 -4.54 9.67
N VAL A 133 -20.12 -4.49 8.37
CA VAL A 133 -19.29 -5.51 7.70
C VAL A 133 -17.87 -5.53 8.28
N TYR A 134 -17.23 -4.38 8.43
CA TYR A 134 -15.90 -4.27 9.02
C TYR A 134 -15.85 -4.86 10.43
N HIS A 135 -16.75 -4.44 11.33
CA HIS A 135 -16.75 -4.92 12.71
C HIS A 135 -17.03 -6.43 12.83
N ALA A 136 -17.86 -6.97 11.93
CA ALA A 136 -18.12 -8.41 11.92
C ALA A 136 -16.91 -9.23 11.41
N THR A 137 -16.08 -8.67 10.54
CA THR A 137 -15.09 -9.45 9.78
C THR A 137 -13.63 -9.17 10.11
N LYS A 138 -13.32 -8.02 10.72
CA LYS A 138 -11.95 -7.56 10.97
C LYS A 138 -11.10 -8.58 11.71
N ASP A 139 -11.67 -9.26 12.72
CA ASP A 139 -10.93 -10.21 13.54
C ASP A 139 -10.58 -11.51 12.81
N VAL A 140 -11.33 -11.85 11.76
CA VAL A 140 -11.04 -13.06 10.97
C VAL A 140 -10.14 -12.77 9.78
N PHE A 141 -10.38 -11.64 9.09
CA PHE A 141 -9.69 -11.35 7.83
C PHE A 141 -8.51 -10.39 7.97
N LEU A 142 -8.56 -9.50 8.97
CA LEU A 142 -7.59 -8.42 9.07
C LEU A 142 -6.58 -8.62 10.19
N PHE A 143 -7.02 -9.04 11.38
CA PHE A 143 -6.18 -9.10 12.58
C PHE A 143 -5.64 -10.48 12.95
N HIS A 144 -5.97 -11.50 12.15
CA HIS A 144 -5.46 -12.86 12.33
C HIS A 144 -4.93 -13.44 10.99
N PRO A 145 -3.95 -14.37 11.06
CA PRO A 145 -3.59 -15.18 9.89
C PRO A 145 -4.82 -15.89 9.34
N PHE A 146 -5.01 -15.81 8.03
CA PHE A 146 -6.17 -16.41 7.37
C PHE A 146 -5.79 -17.68 6.62
N ASP A 147 -6.33 -18.83 7.05
CA ASP A 147 -6.07 -20.15 6.48
C ASP A 147 -7.05 -20.54 5.34
N GLY A 148 -7.74 -19.54 4.78
CA GLY A 148 -8.72 -19.74 3.72
C GLY A 148 -10.11 -20.07 4.27
N PHE A 149 -10.97 -20.64 3.41
CA PHE A 149 -12.38 -20.90 3.77
C PHE A 149 -12.60 -21.81 4.98
N LYS A 150 -11.58 -22.59 5.37
CA LYS A 150 -11.64 -23.40 6.59
C LYS A 150 -11.78 -22.56 7.87
N GLU A 151 -11.40 -21.28 7.83
CA GLU A 151 -11.59 -20.36 8.97
C GLU A 151 -13.06 -20.16 9.31
N PHE A 152 -13.95 -20.12 8.32
CA PHE A 152 -15.39 -19.94 8.55
C PHE A 152 -16.04 -21.11 9.29
N ILE A 153 -15.44 -22.31 9.20
CA ILE A 153 -15.99 -23.53 9.82
C ILE A 153 -15.45 -23.71 11.25
N LYS A 154 -14.43 -22.95 11.64
CA LYS A 154 -13.93 -22.99 13.02
C LYS A 154 -15.02 -22.50 13.97
N SER A 155 -15.25 -23.23 15.08
CA SER A 155 -16.31 -22.96 16.05
C SER A 155 -16.32 -21.50 16.55
N LYS A 156 -15.12 -20.91 16.73
CA LYS A 156 -14.96 -19.51 17.13
C LYS A 156 -15.48 -18.49 16.11
N ASN A 157 -15.64 -18.88 14.85
CA ASN A 157 -16.02 -18.00 13.73
C ASN A 157 -17.47 -18.26 13.25
N LEU A 158 -18.23 -19.16 13.86
CA LEU A 158 -19.61 -19.44 13.49
C LEU A 158 -20.52 -18.22 13.66
N SER A 159 -20.17 -17.29 14.54
CA SER A 159 -20.85 -16.00 14.70
C SER A 159 -20.82 -15.11 13.45
N LEU A 160 -19.95 -15.41 12.47
CA LEU A 160 -19.88 -14.70 11.19
C LEU A 160 -20.97 -15.16 10.19
N LEU A 161 -21.55 -16.35 10.37
CA LEU A 161 -22.51 -16.90 9.42
C LEU A 161 -23.68 -15.94 9.10
N PRO A 162 -24.27 -15.24 10.10
CA PRO A 162 -25.31 -14.25 9.84
C PRO A 162 -24.84 -13.02 9.04
N ALA A 163 -23.54 -12.69 9.09
CA ALA A 163 -22.97 -11.55 8.39
C ALA A 163 -22.59 -11.85 6.92
N LEU A 164 -22.50 -13.13 6.54
CA LEU A 164 -22.07 -13.53 5.18
C LEU A 164 -22.90 -12.88 4.04
N PRO A 165 -24.24 -12.77 4.11
CA PRO A 165 -25.01 -12.09 3.07
C PRO A 165 -24.65 -10.61 2.92
N SER A 166 -24.28 -9.94 4.04
CA SER A 166 -23.89 -8.51 4.04
C SER A 166 -22.56 -8.26 3.36
N LEU A 167 -21.70 -9.29 3.23
CA LEU A 167 -20.38 -9.19 2.60
C LEU A 167 -20.45 -9.03 1.09
N LYS A 168 -21.60 -9.32 0.47
CA LYS A 168 -21.84 -9.14 -0.97
C LYS A 168 -20.71 -9.73 -1.85
N PHE A 169 -20.18 -10.91 -1.47
CA PHE A 169 -19.01 -11.54 -2.11
C PHE A 169 -19.11 -11.69 -3.63
N THR A 170 -20.31 -11.96 -4.12
CA THR A 170 -20.56 -12.19 -5.56
C THR A 170 -20.85 -10.93 -6.34
N GLN A 171 -21.15 -9.83 -5.64
CA GLN A 171 -21.42 -8.54 -6.27
C GLN A 171 -20.12 -7.81 -6.58
N LYS A 172 -20.06 -7.12 -7.72
CA LYS A 172 -18.92 -6.26 -8.06
C LYS A 172 -18.99 -4.96 -7.27
N PHE A 173 -17.81 -4.39 -6.95
CA PHE A 173 -17.73 -3.19 -6.13
C PHE A 173 -18.44 -1.99 -6.75
N HIS A 174 -18.24 -1.76 -8.06
CA HIS A 174 -18.98 -0.74 -8.81
C HIS A 174 -20.52 -0.95 -8.74
N ALA A 175 -20.98 -2.19 -8.95
CA ALA A 175 -22.40 -2.49 -8.90
C ALA A 175 -23.01 -2.24 -7.50
N PHE A 176 -22.26 -2.52 -6.44
CA PHE A 176 -22.63 -2.19 -5.07
C PHE A 176 -22.69 -0.67 -4.86
N ASN A 177 -21.68 0.07 -5.32
CA ASN A 177 -21.66 1.53 -5.21
C ASN A 177 -22.83 2.16 -5.99
N ALA A 178 -23.16 1.65 -7.18
CA ALA A 178 -24.31 2.09 -7.98
C ALA A 178 -25.67 1.73 -7.36
N GLU A 179 -25.73 0.68 -6.53
CA GLU A 179 -26.94 0.35 -5.72
C GLU A 179 -27.11 1.35 -4.57
N MET A 180 -25.99 1.81 -3.98
CA MET A 180 -26.00 2.64 -2.76
C MET A 180 -26.11 4.14 -3.04
N PHE A 181 -25.66 4.61 -4.20
CA PHE A 181 -25.61 6.03 -4.55
C PHE A 181 -26.41 6.32 -5.83
N SER A 182 -27.22 7.36 -5.78
CA SER A 182 -27.90 7.90 -6.97
C SER A 182 -27.03 8.88 -7.76
N ASN A 183 -26.05 9.52 -7.13
CA ASN A 183 -25.17 10.50 -7.76
C ASN A 183 -23.94 9.81 -8.41
N PRO A 184 -23.72 9.96 -9.74
CA PRO A 184 -22.64 9.29 -10.45
C PRO A 184 -21.23 9.69 -9.96
N LYS A 185 -21.05 10.91 -9.45
CA LYS A 185 -19.77 11.36 -8.90
C LYS A 185 -19.45 10.67 -7.59
N LEU A 186 -20.45 10.38 -6.75
CA LEU A 186 -20.25 9.57 -5.55
C LEU A 186 -19.94 8.12 -5.90
N ILE A 187 -20.58 7.56 -6.92
CA ILE A 187 -20.24 6.22 -7.42
C ILE A 187 -18.77 6.18 -7.82
N GLN A 188 -18.33 7.12 -8.65
CA GLN A 188 -16.92 7.22 -9.09
C GLN A 188 -15.95 7.42 -7.92
N LEU A 189 -16.29 8.29 -6.97
CA LEU A 189 -15.49 8.53 -5.77
C LEU A 189 -15.30 7.25 -4.95
N PHE A 190 -16.39 6.48 -4.74
CA PHE A 190 -16.31 5.24 -3.98
C PHE A 190 -15.65 4.11 -4.77
N ASP A 191 -15.81 4.06 -6.09
CA ASP A 191 -15.09 3.16 -6.97
C ASP A 191 -13.57 3.32 -6.86
N ARG A 192 -13.08 4.54 -6.64
CA ARG A 192 -11.65 4.83 -6.47
C ARG A 192 -11.01 4.00 -5.37
N PHE A 193 -11.74 3.64 -4.33
CA PHE A 193 -11.17 2.87 -3.22
C PHE A 193 -10.68 1.47 -3.62
N ALA A 194 -11.07 0.95 -4.78
CA ALA A 194 -10.47 -0.28 -5.33
C ALA A 194 -8.98 -0.12 -5.64
N THR A 195 -8.51 1.11 -5.94
CA THR A 195 -7.09 1.39 -6.23
C THR A 195 -6.19 1.27 -5.02
N TYR A 196 -6.73 1.32 -3.79
CA TYR A 196 -5.97 1.05 -2.56
C TYR A 196 -5.37 -0.37 -2.52
N ASN A 197 -5.98 -1.30 -3.27
CA ASN A 197 -5.47 -2.65 -3.48
C ASN A 197 -4.95 -2.86 -4.91
N GLY A 198 -4.82 -1.78 -5.70
CA GLY A 198 -4.42 -1.84 -7.10
C GLY A 198 -5.36 -2.70 -7.94
N SER A 199 -6.67 -2.58 -7.73
CA SER A 199 -7.72 -3.39 -8.39
C SER A 199 -8.70 -2.51 -9.16
N SER A 200 -9.45 -3.13 -10.07
CA SER A 200 -10.54 -2.49 -10.80
C SER A 200 -11.83 -2.53 -9.98
N PRO A 201 -12.56 -1.43 -9.81
CA PRO A 201 -13.88 -1.45 -9.16
C PRO A 201 -14.91 -2.27 -9.95
N PHE A 202 -14.70 -2.40 -11.26
CA PHE A 202 -15.57 -3.16 -12.17
C PHE A 202 -15.35 -4.68 -12.11
N LEU A 203 -14.21 -5.11 -11.51
CA LEU A 203 -13.84 -6.53 -11.39
C LEU A 203 -13.83 -7.00 -9.93
N ALA A 204 -13.35 -6.17 -9.02
CA ALA A 204 -13.20 -6.47 -7.60
C ALA A 204 -14.55 -6.74 -6.91
N PRO A 205 -14.60 -7.57 -5.87
CA PRO A 205 -15.81 -7.82 -5.10
C PRO A 205 -16.16 -6.64 -4.19
N ALA A 206 -17.45 -6.53 -3.89
CA ALA A 206 -17.99 -5.47 -3.02
C ALA A 206 -17.45 -5.48 -1.58
N THR A 207 -16.76 -6.54 -1.17
CA THR A 207 -16.07 -6.60 0.12
C THR A 207 -15.06 -5.47 0.33
N LEU A 208 -14.60 -4.81 -0.75
CA LEU A 208 -13.74 -3.61 -0.66
C LEU A 208 -14.47 -2.40 -0.05
N MET A 209 -15.79 -2.45 0.13
CA MET A 209 -16.57 -1.40 0.79
C MET A 209 -16.07 -1.04 2.20
N VAL A 210 -15.29 -1.92 2.84
CA VAL A 210 -14.71 -1.65 4.15
C VAL A 210 -13.60 -0.58 4.10
N ILE A 211 -12.96 -0.37 2.94
CA ILE A 211 -11.84 0.58 2.80
C ILE A 211 -12.30 2.03 3.00
N PRO A 212 -13.35 2.53 2.29
CA PRO A 212 -13.86 3.89 2.55
C PRO A 212 -14.36 4.07 3.99
N PHE A 213 -14.94 3.04 4.61
CA PHE A 213 -15.31 3.11 6.03
C PHE A 213 -14.08 3.31 6.90
N ILE A 214 -13.00 2.53 6.71
CA ILE A 214 -11.75 2.63 7.47
C ILE A 214 -11.15 4.04 7.34
N GLU A 215 -11.13 4.61 6.14
CA GLU A 215 -10.61 5.96 5.94
C GLU A 215 -11.47 7.02 6.63
N CYS A 216 -12.79 6.94 6.50
CA CYS A 216 -13.71 7.88 7.13
C CYS A 216 -13.74 7.77 8.67
N GLU A 217 -13.58 6.56 9.21
CA GLU A 217 -13.64 6.29 10.66
C GLU A 217 -12.34 6.65 11.37
N TYR A 218 -11.20 6.21 10.81
CA TYR A 218 -9.89 6.38 11.46
C TYR A 218 -9.11 7.59 10.95
N GLY A 219 -9.60 8.25 9.89
CA GLY A 219 -8.95 9.41 9.27
C GLY A 219 -7.70 9.06 8.48
N GLY A 220 -7.14 10.11 7.88
CA GLY A 220 -5.83 10.11 7.23
C GLY A 220 -4.79 10.74 8.15
N TRP A 221 -3.58 10.16 8.17
CA TRP A 221 -2.50 10.60 9.04
C TRP A 221 -1.20 10.69 8.26
N TYR A 222 -0.36 11.61 8.66
CA TYR A 222 0.97 11.83 8.10
C TYR A 222 2.00 11.97 9.23
N PRO A 223 3.15 11.27 9.18
CA PRO A 223 4.18 11.43 10.20
C PRO A 223 4.97 12.71 9.95
N GLN A 224 5.20 13.49 11.01
CA GLN A 224 6.05 14.67 10.95
C GLN A 224 7.47 14.27 10.49
N GLY A 225 8.01 14.98 9.51
CA GLY A 225 9.28 14.67 8.88
C GLY A 225 9.18 13.73 7.67
N GLY A 226 7.97 13.32 7.25
CA GLY A 226 7.74 12.49 6.07
C GLY A 226 7.49 11.01 6.38
N ILE A 227 6.89 10.31 5.42
CA ILE A 227 6.54 8.87 5.56
C ILE A 227 7.78 8.00 5.87
N TYR A 228 8.95 8.38 5.37
CA TYR A 228 10.19 7.63 5.61
C TYR A 228 10.58 7.58 7.11
N THR A 229 10.12 8.53 7.94
CA THR A 229 10.37 8.51 9.40
C THR A 229 9.81 7.27 10.07
N ILE A 230 8.80 6.63 9.48
CA ILE A 230 8.30 5.32 9.94
C ILE A 230 9.40 4.27 9.79
N ALA A 231 10.07 4.22 8.65
CA ALA A 231 11.17 3.27 8.43
C ALA A 231 12.33 3.53 9.40
N GLU A 232 12.66 4.80 9.64
CA GLU A 232 13.67 5.22 10.62
C GLU A 232 13.30 4.79 12.04
N ALA A 233 12.03 4.95 12.44
CA ALA A 233 11.53 4.52 13.75
C ALA A 233 11.61 2.99 13.95
N PHE A 234 11.19 2.20 12.95
CA PHE A 234 11.31 0.75 13.00
C PHE A 234 12.78 0.29 13.00
N HIS A 235 13.62 0.91 12.19
CA HIS A 235 15.06 0.63 12.15
C HIS A 235 15.70 0.89 13.51
N LYS A 236 15.46 2.08 14.07
CA LYS A 236 15.97 2.47 15.40
C LYS A 236 15.55 1.45 16.46
N ARG A 237 14.26 1.07 16.48
CA ARG A 237 13.78 0.09 17.46
C ARG A 237 14.39 -1.29 17.26
N CYS A 238 14.59 -1.73 16.04
CA CYS A 238 15.30 -2.98 15.75
C CYS A 238 16.73 -2.96 16.31
N ILE A 239 17.49 -1.86 16.12
CA ILE A 239 18.85 -1.71 16.66
C ILE A 239 18.84 -1.76 18.19
N GLU A 240 17.91 -1.05 18.85
CA GLU A 240 17.76 -1.07 20.31
C GLU A 240 17.51 -2.48 20.87
N LEU A 241 16.83 -3.34 20.10
CA LEU A 241 16.56 -4.72 20.44
C LEU A 241 17.67 -5.70 20.03
N GLY A 242 18.78 -5.21 19.46
CA GLY A 242 19.94 -6.02 19.06
C GLY A 242 19.81 -6.72 17.71
N VAL A 243 18.84 -6.35 16.86
CA VAL A 243 18.74 -6.85 15.49
C VAL A 243 19.95 -6.40 14.68
N LYS A 244 20.57 -7.33 13.93
CA LYS A 244 21.71 -7.04 13.07
C LYS A 244 21.24 -6.77 11.64
N PHE A 245 21.75 -5.69 11.03
CA PHE A 245 21.49 -5.35 9.64
C PHE A 245 22.73 -5.62 8.78
N HIS A 246 22.54 -6.32 7.68
CA HIS A 246 23.54 -6.57 6.64
C HIS A 246 23.07 -5.89 5.36
N PHE A 247 23.50 -4.65 5.16
CA PHE A 247 23.18 -3.85 3.97
C PHE A 247 24.10 -4.20 2.79
N ASN A 248 23.64 -3.83 1.57
CA ASN A 248 24.33 -4.10 0.30
C ASN A 248 24.52 -5.61 0.06
N LYS A 249 23.63 -6.46 0.60
CA LYS A 249 23.66 -7.91 0.48
C LYS A 249 22.40 -8.38 -0.26
N ASP A 250 22.53 -8.61 -1.56
CA ASP A 250 21.42 -9.08 -2.40
C ASP A 250 21.29 -10.60 -2.26
N VAL A 251 20.18 -11.05 -1.67
CA VAL A 251 19.86 -12.47 -1.52
C VAL A 251 19.44 -13.06 -2.86
N THR A 252 20.18 -14.05 -3.31
CA THR A 252 19.95 -14.72 -4.60
C THR A 252 19.29 -16.09 -4.48
N SER A 253 19.40 -16.75 -3.30
CA SER A 253 18.74 -18.04 -3.09
C SER A 253 18.48 -18.34 -1.62
N ILE A 254 17.41 -19.08 -1.36
CA ILE A 254 17.11 -19.76 -0.09
C ILE A 254 17.55 -21.21 -0.24
N ARG A 255 18.58 -21.60 0.51
CA ARG A 255 19.08 -22.98 0.50
C ARG A 255 18.15 -23.89 1.30
N THR A 256 17.77 -25.02 0.71
CA THR A 256 16.88 -25.99 1.35
C THR A 256 17.45 -27.39 1.35
N ASN A 257 17.07 -28.18 2.35
CA ASN A 257 17.24 -29.64 2.38
C ASN A 257 15.85 -30.26 2.61
N GLY A 258 15.29 -30.84 1.57
CA GLY A 258 13.90 -31.31 1.59
C GLY A 258 12.93 -30.16 1.86
N ASN A 259 12.17 -30.28 2.93
CA ASN A 259 11.19 -29.28 3.38
C ASN A 259 11.70 -28.32 4.47
N ILE A 260 13.01 -28.22 4.65
CA ILE A 260 13.65 -27.34 5.65
C ILE A 260 14.56 -26.34 4.93
N ALA A 261 14.40 -25.05 5.23
CA ALA A 261 15.32 -24.02 4.83
C ALA A 261 16.53 -23.99 5.78
N LEU A 262 17.74 -23.96 5.21
CA LEU A 262 19.01 -23.98 5.95
C LEU A 262 19.59 -22.59 6.14
N GLY A 263 19.28 -21.66 5.25
CA GLY A 263 19.84 -20.31 5.21
C GLY A 263 19.67 -19.65 3.86
N VAL A 264 20.33 -18.51 3.68
CA VAL A 264 20.28 -17.72 2.45
C VAL A 264 21.68 -17.48 1.88
N SER A 265 21.79 -17.47 0.55
CA SER A 265 23.01 -17.08 -0.14
C SER A 265 22.82 -15.74 -0.81
N THR A 266 23.89 -14.93 -0.82
CA THR A 266 23.91 -13.60 -1.41
C THR A 266 24.72 -13.58 -2.71
N LYS A 267 24.54 -12.52 -3.49
CA LYS A 267 25.20 -12.34 -4.80
C LYS A 267 26.72 -12.32 -4.71
N ASP A 268 27.27 -11.82 -3.61
CA ASP A 268 28.72 -11.77 -3.33
C ASP A 268 29.30 -13.04 -2.72
N GLY A 269 28.46 -14.10 -2.63
CA GLY A 269 28.90 -15.45 -2.25
C GLY A 269 28.79 -15.77 -0.75
N ASP A 270 28.33 -14.86 0.08
CA ASP A 270 28.12 -15.12 1.51
C ASP A 270 26.97 -16.11 1.71
N PHE A 271 27.07 -16.92 2.78
CA PHE A 271 26.00 -17.79 3.24
C PHE A 271 25.67 -17.48 4.70
N PHE A 272 24.41 -17.13 4.94
CA PHE A 272 23.87 -16.90 6.27
C PHE A 272 22.97 -18.06 6.68
N GLN A 273 23.36 -18.76 7.75
CA GLN A 273 22.60 -19.89 8.29
C GLN A 273 21.64 -19.43 9.38
N ALA A 274 20.42 -19.98 9.44
CA ALA A 274 19.44 -19.75 10.50
C ALA A 274 18.47 -20.92 10.68
N ASP A 275 17.83 -20.97 11.85
CA ASP A 275 16.79 -21.98 12.16
C ASP A 275 15.46 -21.62 11.48
N HIS A 276 15.17 -20.32 11.28
CA HIS A 276 13.96 -19.81 10.62
C HIS A 276 14.31 -18.73 9.60
N ILE A 277 13.53 -18.66 8.52
CA ILE A 277 13.68 -17.62 7.49
C ILE A 277 12.33 -16.91 7.29
N ILE A 278 12.33 -15.59 7.34
CA ILE A 278 11.20 -14.73 6.95
C ILE A 278 11.58 -14.00 5.66
N SER A 279 10.81 -14.21 4.60
CA SER A 279 10.96 -13.44 3.37
C SER A 279 9.99 -12.26 3.36
N ASN A 280 10.54 -11.05 3.40
CA ASN A 280 9.79 -9.80 3.15
C ASN A 280 9.98 -9.32 1.69
N ALA A 281 10.61 -10.11 0.84
CA ALA A 281 10.60 -9.92 -0.60
C ALA A 281 9.20 -10.23 -1.17
N ASP A 282 8.93 -9.75 -2.38
CA ASP A 282 7.71 -10.15 -3.10
C ASP A 282 7.59 -11.68 -3.13
N VAL A 283 6.41 -12.21 -2.78
CA VAL A 283 6.22 -13.66 -2.60
C VAL A 283 6.48 -14.42 -3.91
N PHE A 284 6.12 -13.81 -5.07
CA PHE A 284 6.36 -14.45 -6.37
C PHE A 284 7.84 -14.45 -6.70
N HIS A 285 8.54 -13.35 -6.44
CA HIS A 285 9.99 -13.30 -6.53
C HIS A 285 10.63 -14.36 -5.59
N ALA A 286 10.19 -14.46 -4.35
CA ALA A 286 10.69 -15.46 -3.41
C ALA A 286 10.48 -16.89 -3.90
N GLN A 287 9.29 -17.22 -4.40
CA GLN A 287 8.97 -18.57 -4.88
C GLN A 287 9.68 -18.90 -6.20
N HIS A 288 9.67 -17.98 -7.16
CA HIS A 288 10.20 -18.24 -8.51
C HIS A 288 11.72 -18.08 -8.58
N THR A 289 12.29 -17.07 -7.94
CA THR A 289 13.71 -16.74 -8.02
C THR A 289 14.49 -17.33 -6.86
N LEU A 290 14.12 -17.01 -5.60
CA LEU A 290 14.92 -17.42 -4.45
C LEU A 290 14.81 -18.92 -4.16
N LEU A 291 13.67 -19.55 -4.46
CA LEU A 291 13.44 -20.99 -4.30
C LEU A 291 13.49 -21.77 -5.62
N ALA A 292 13.68 -21.08 -6.75
CA ALA A 292 13.73 -21.68 -8.10
C ALA A 292 12.53 -22.58 -8.47
N LYS A 293 11.34 -22.26 -7.93
CA LYS A 293 10.11 -23.04 -8.18
C LYS A 293 9.48 -22.67 -9.51
N LYS A 294 9.78 -23.41 -10.58
CA LYS A 294 9.28 -23.15 -11.95
C LYS A 294 7.75 -23.29 -12.09
N GLU A 295 7.12 -24.12 -11.27
CA GLU A 295 5.68 -24.43 -11.34
C GLU A 295 4.78 -23.42 -10.62
N PHE A 296 5.34 -22.39 -10.04
CA PHE A 296 4.54 -21.41 -9.31
C PHE A 296 3.77 -20.50 -10.28
N LYS A 297 2.44 -20.69 -10.36
CA LYS A 297 1.59 -19.92 -11.27
C LYS A 297 1.56 -18.45 -10.85
N LYS A 298 1.96 -17.57 -11.78
CA LYS A 298 1.85 -16.12 -11.59
C LYS A 298 0.37 -15.73 -11.52
N PRO A 299 -0.09 -15.03 -10.47
CA PRO A 299 -1.47 -14.56 -10.40
C PRO A 299 -1.66 -13.35 -11.30
N GLU A 300 -2.90 -12.92 -11.42
CA GLU A 300 -3.19 -11.58 -11.92
C GLU A 300 -2.58 -10.54 -10.97
N LEU A 301 -1.73 -9.68 -11.51
CA LEU A 301 -1.05 -8.64 -10.73
C LEU A 301 -1.96 -7.42 -10.51
N SER A 302 -1.75 -6.72 -9.40
CA SER A 302 -2.31 -5.41 -9.15
C SER A 302 -1.79 -4.38 -10.16
N THR A 303 -2.41 -3.21 -10.23
CA THR A 303 -1.83 -2.08 -10.96
C THR A 303 -0.39 -1.84 -10.52
N SER A 304 0.40 -1.33 -11.44
CA SER A 304 1.60 -0.57 -11.18
C SER A 304 1.27 0.92 -11.10
N GLY A 305 2.27 1.76 -10.98
CA GLY A 305 2.14 3.21 -10.98
C GLY A 305 3.19 3.86 -11.86
N PHE A 306 2.82 4.98 -12.47
CA PHE A 306 3.78 5.94 -13.01
C PHE A 306 3.76 7.16 -12.10
N VAL A 307 4.91 7.43 -11.49
CA VAL A 307 5.07 8.49 -10.49
C VAL A 307 5.93 9.61 -11.05
N MET A 308 5.52 10.85 -10.78
CA MET A 308 6.32 12.04 -11.01
C MET A 308 6.52 12.79 -9.72
N LEU A 309 7.74 13.14 -9.38
CA LEU A 309 8.09 14.04 -8.29
C LEU A 309 8.33 15.41 -8.90
N ILE A 310 7.43 16.36 -8.66
CA ILE A 310 7.45 17.68 -9.28
C ILE A 310 7.72 18.73 -8.19
N PRO A 311 8.91 19.35 -8.16
CA PRO A 311 9.13 20.52 -7.33
C PRO A 311 8.39 21.70 -7.93
N MET A 312 7.51 22.32 -7.15
CA MET A 312 6.73 23.48 -7.58
C MET A 312 7.22 24.74 -6.87
N LEU A 313 7.24 25.85 -7.61
CA LEU A 313 7.34 27.19 -7.03
C LEU A 313 6.09 27.50 -6.22
N GLU A 314 6.12 28.60 -5.46
CA GLU A 314 4.90 29.17 -4.89
C GLU A 314 3.88 29.40 -6.00
N ASN A 315 2.66 28.93 -5.82
CA ASN A 315 1.65 28.89 -6.86
C ASN A 315 0.25 29.22 -6.33
N PRO A 316 -0.69 29.66 -7.21
CA PRO A 316 -2.04 30.07 -6.81
C PRO A 316 -3.00 28.89 -6.64
N PHE A 317 -2.57 27.66 -6.86
CA PHE A 317 -3.46 26.49 -6.84
C PHE A 317 -3.77 26.09 -5.40
N SER A 318 -5.06 26.02 -5.07
CA SER A 318 -5.52 25.54 -3.77
C SER A 318 -5.43 24.02 -3.71
N MET A 319 -4.22 23.50 -3.45
CA MET A 319 -3.98 22.09 -3.23
C MET A 319 -4.14 21.75 -1.75
N SER A 320 -4.64 20.54 -1.47
CA SER A 320 -4.58 19.93 -0.15
C SER A 320 -3.44 18.90 -0.11
N HIS A 321 -3.25 18.26 1.03
CA HIS A 321 -2.31 17.14 1.15
C HIS A 321 -2.58 16.07 0.09
N HIS A 322 -3.84 15.69 -0.10
CA HIS A 322 -4.25 14.76 -1.14
C HIS A 322 -5.27 15.41 -2.06
N THR A 323 -5.07 15.30 -3.35
CA THR A 323 -6.01 15.74 -4.37
C THR A 323 -6.16 14.65 -5.43
N VAL A 324 -7.40 14.36 -5.82
CA VAL A 324 -7.72 13.46 -6.94
C VAL A 324 -8.41 14.25 -8.04
N LEU A 325 -7.85 14.19 -9.22
CA LEU A 325 -8.39 14.77 -10.44
C LEU A 325 -9.01 13.63 -11.25
N PHE A 326 -10.33 13.56 -11.31
CA PHE A 326 -11.05 12.46 -11.94
C PHE A 326 -11.12 12.59 -13.46
N SER A 327 -10.79 11.50 -14.14
CA SER A 327 -11.06 11.34 -15.58
C SER A 327 -12.55 11.11 -15.82
N ASP A 328 -13.09 11.65 -16.93
CA ASP A 328 -14.44 11.34 -17.40
C ASP A 328 -14.52 9.93 -18.03
N ALA A 329 -13.38 9.37 -18.46
CA ALA A 329 -13.26 8.03 -19.06
C ALA A 329 -12.92 6.94 -18.03
N TYR A 330 -13.44 7.04 -16.80
CA TYR A 330 -13.01 6.23 -15.65
C TYR A 330 -13.14 4.73 -15.86
N GLN A 331 -14.23 4.24 -16.47
CA GLN A 331 -14.37 2.81 -16.78
C GLN A 331 -13.38 2.34 -17.84
N GLN A 332 -13.14 3.16 -18.85
CA GLN A 332 -12.18 2.86 -19.92
C GLN A 332 -10.75 2.79 -19.38
N GLU A 333 -10.38 3.65 -18.42
CA GLU A 333 -9.10 3.62 -17.73
C GLU A 333 -8.78 2.20 -17.19
N PHE A 334 -9.73 1.59 -16.46
CA PHE A 334 -9.54 0.25 -15.91
C PHE A 334 -9.61 -0.86 -16.96
N SER A 335 -10.37 -0.68 -18.04
CA SER A 335 -10.38 -1.62 -19.17
C SER A 335 -9.00 -1.68 -19.83
N LEU A 336 -8.42 -0.52 -20.12
CA LEU A 336 -7.07 -0.43 -20.70
C LEU A 336 -6.02 -1.10 -19.78
N ILE A 337 -6.06 -0.84 -18.47
CA ILE A 337 -5.09 -1.39 -17.52
C ILE A 337 -5.21 -2.92 -17.40
N PHE A 338 -6.44 -3.45 -17.24
CA PHE A 338 -6.62 -4.87 -16.88
C PHE A 338 -6.92 -5.79 -18.05
N ASN A 339 -7.55 -5.31 -19.12
CA ASN A 339 -7.85 -6.11 -20.31
C ASN A 339 -6.76 -5.93 -21.37
N ASP A 340 -6.52 -4.70 -21.78
CA ASP A 340 -5.62 -4.39 -22.92
C ASP A 340 -4.15 -4.31 -22.51
N LYS A 341 -3.87 -4.26 -21.20
CA LYS A 341 -2.51 -4.12 -20.63
C LYS A 341 -1.77 -2.91 -21.18
N SER A 342 -2.49 -1.82 -21.41
CA SER A 342 -1.96 -0.56 -21.91
C SER A 342 -2.15 0.58 -20.90
N ALA A 343 -1.22 1.53 -20.91
CA ALA A 343 -1.32 2.72 -20.06
C ALA A 343 -2.39 3.66 -20.64
N PRO A 344 -3.38 4.11 -19.83
CA PRO A 344 -4.44 5.00 -20.30
C PRO A 344 -3.88 6.40 -20.62
N GLU A 345 -4.35 7.02 -21.70
CA GLU A 345 -4.04 8.42 -22.03
C GLU A 345 -4.98 9.39 -21.31
N GLU A 346 -6.24 9.03 -21.13
CA GLU A 346 -7.20 9.70 -20.25
C GLU A 346 -7.19 8.95 -18.90
N MET A 347 -6.64 9.58 -17.86
CA MET A 347 -6.40 8.93 -16.57
C MET A 347 -6.84 9.79 -15.40
N THR A 348 -7.21 9.14 -14.33
CA THR A 348 -7.37 9.77 -13.01
C THR A 348 -6.00 10.04 -12.41
N VAL A 349 -5.76 11.27 -11.97
CA VAL A 349 -4.48 11.70 -11.41
C VAL A 349 -4.62 11.89 -9.91
N TYR A 350 -3.78 11.23 -9.14
CA TYR A 350 -3.60 11.46 -7.71
C TYR A 350 -2.40 12.35 -7.47
N ILE A 351 -2.57 13.39 -6.66
CA ILE A 351 -1.50 14.32 -6.26
C ILE A 351 -1.43 14.37 -4.74
N SER A 352 -0.24 14.14 -4.18
CA SER A 352 0.05 14.36 -2.76
C SER A 352 1.04 15.50 -2.62
N VAL A 353 0.70 16.46 -1.74
CA VAL A 353 1.52 17.65 -1.44
C VAL A 353 1.75 17.66 0.07
N SER A 354 2.74 16.92 0.54
CA SER A 354 2.97 16.70 1.96
C SER A 354 3.37 17.99 2.69
N SER A 355 3.96 18.96 2.00
CA SER A 355 4.27 20.29 2.53
C SER A 355 3.04 21.08 3.00
N LYS A 356 1.83 20.71 2.57
CA LYS A 356 0.56 21.31 3.08
C LYS A 356 0.22 20.88 4.52
N THR A 357 0.73 19.73 4.96
CA THR A 357 0.53 19.23 6.33
C THR A 357 1.78 19.43 7.17
N ASP A 358 2.96 19.26 6.58
CA ASP A 358 4.24 19.38 7.26
C ASP A 358 5.16 20.36 6.51
N SER A 359 5.29 21.55 7.03
CA SER A 359 6.11 22.61 6.43
C SER A 359 7.60 22.27 6.35
N THR A 360 8.07 21.24 7.05
CA THR A 360 9.47 20.77 6.95
C THR A 360 9.78 20.07 5.63
N GLN A 361 8.75 19.67 4.88
CA GLN A 361 8.88 18.96 3.60
C GLN A 361 9.25 19.87 2.42
N SER A 362 9.12 21.19 2.58
CA SER A 362 9.60 22.16 1.58
C SER A 362 9.98 23.49 2.24
N LYS A 363 10.80 24.29 1.54
CA LYS A 363 11.25 25.60 1.98
C LYS A 363 10.87 26.67 0.95
N ASN A 364 10.98 27.94 1.35
CA ASN A 364 10.85 29.10 0.47
C ASN A 364 9.54 29.17 -0.32
N GLY A 365 8.41 28.73 0.28
CA GLY A 365 7.09 28.72 -0.36
C GLY A 365 6.91 27.68 -1.46
N LYS A 366 7.92 26.83 -1.74
CA LYS A 366 7.83 25.75 -2.70
C LYS A 366 6.89 24.64 -2.21
N GLU A 367 6.44 23.80 -3.14
CA GLU A 367 5.63 22.61 -2.87
C GLU A 367 6.23 21.36 -3.51
N ASN A 368 6.02 20.21 -2.87
CA ASN A 368 6.52 18.92 -3.31
C ASN A 368 5.36 18.07 -3.86
N TRP A 369 5.05 18.20 -5.15
CA TRP A 369 3.96 17.44 -5.74
C TRP A 369 4.41 16.03 -6.10
N PHE A 370 3.94 15.04 -5.34
CA PHE A 370 3.99 13.62 -5.72
C PHE A 370 2.76 13.31 -6.56
N VAL A 371 2.95 13.05 -7.83
CA VAL A 371 1.89 12.74 -8.79
C VAL A 371 1.94 11.26 -9.10
N LEU A 372 0.78 10.57 -9.02
CA LEU A 372 0.67 9.15 -9.35
C LEU A 372 -0.52 8.90 -10.26
N VAL A 373 -0.30 8.11 -11.32
CA VAL A 373 -1.36 7.53 -12.14
C VAL A 373 -1.21 6.01 -12.17
N ASN A 374 -2.34 5.30 -12.24
CA ASN A 374 -2.32 3.85 -12.33
C ASN A 374 -1.93 3.41 -13.75
N THR A 375 -1.08 2.39 -13.83
CA THR A 375 -0.66 1.78 -15.08
C THR A 375 -0.74 0.26 -14.97
N PRO A 376 -0.77 -0.49 -16.08
CA PRO A 376 -0.60 -1.93 -16.02
C PRO A 376 0.78 -2.29 -15.49
N PRO A 377 0.92 -3.48 -14.86
CA PRO A 377 2.23 -4.04 -14.56
C PRO A 377 3.01 -4.27 -15.86
N THR A 378 4.33 -4.11 -15.83
CA THR A 378 5.19 -4.41 -16.99
C THR A 378 5.20 -5.90 -17.31
N SER A 379 5.15 -6.24 -18.58
CA SER A 379 5.24 -7.63 -19.07
C SER A 379 6.69 -8.09 -19.23
N SER A 380 7.59 -7.15 -19.53
CA SER A 380 9.03 -7.37 -19.70
C SER A 380 9.83 -6.17 -19.18
N ASN A 381 11.06 -6.39 -18.79
CA ASN A 381 11.98 -5.32 -18.41
C ASN A 381 12.29 -4.43 -19.65
N GLY A 382 12.38 -3.12 -19.45
CA GLY A 382 12.68 -2.15 -20.50
C GLY A 382 11.47 -1.75 -21.35
N GLU A 383 10.27 -2.07 -20.91
CA GLU A 383 9.03 -1.63 -21.59
C GLU A 383 8.84 -0.11 -21.53
N TRP A 384 9.30 0.53 -20.43
CA TRP A 384 9.26 1.97 -20.24
C TRP A 384 10.54 2.65 -20.71
N THR A 385 10.72 2.73 -22.04
CA THR A 385 11.85 3.45 -22.66
C THR A 385 11.83 4.95 -22.30
N SER A 386 12.96 5.64 -22.45
CA SER A 386 13.04 7.09 -22.19
C SER A 386 12.01 7.88 -23.02
N HIS A 387 11.82 7.52 -24.28
CA HIS A 387 10.82 8.15 -25.16
C HIS A 387 9.39 7.91 -24.63
N ARG A 388 9.05 6.68 -24.22
CA ARG A 388 7.73 6.36 -23.65
C ARG A 388 7.48 7.09 -22.33
N LYS A 389 8.49 7.13 -21.45
CA LYS A 389 8.42 7.91 -20.20
C LYS A 389 8.14 9.37 -20.45
N GLU A 390 8.84 9.97 -21.42
CA GLU A 390 8.66 11.38 -21.78
C GLU A 390 7.29 11.66 -22.37
N SER A 391 6.84 10.86 -23.35
CA SER A 391 5.52 11.00 -23.95
C SER A 391 4.40 10.89 -22.89
N TYR A 392 4.49 9.89 -22.01
CA TYR A 392 3.47 9.67 -20.98
C TYR A 392 3.47 10.77 -19.90
N LYS A 393 4.66 11.29 -19.54
CA LYS A 393 4.77 12.50 -18.71
C LYS A 393 3.98 13.66 -19.29
N GLN A 394 4.10 13.89 -20.60
CA GLN A 394 3.39 14.99 -21.28
C GLN A 394 1.86 14.79 -21.24
N SER A 395 1.38 13.55 -21.42
CA SER A 395 -0.06 13.23 -21.28
C SER A 395 -0.58 13.53 -19.86
N ILE A 396 0.17 13.13 -18.82
CA ILE A 396 -0.19 13.40 -17.43
C ILE A 396 -0.21 14.91 -17.13
N LEU A 397 0.82 15.64 -17.54
CA LEU A 397 0.87 17.09 -17.35
C LEU A 397 -0.29 17.79 -18.07
N SER A 398 -0.63 17.36 -19.28
CA SER A 398 -1.77 17.89 -20.02
C SER A 398 -3.10 17.60 -19.33
N MET A 399 -3.24 16.41 -18.72
CA MET A 399 -4.44 16.08 -17.90
C MET A 399 -4.53 16.99 -16.67
N ILE A 400 -3.43 17.24 -15.97
CA ILE A 400 -3.42 18.17 -14.81
C ILE A 400 -3.79 19.58 -15.26
N GLU A 401 -3.30 20.07 -16.40
CA GLU A 401 -3.60 21.41 -16.90
C GLU A 401 -5.07 21.64 -17.23
N ARG A 402 -5.84 20.59 -17.54
CA ARG A 402 -7.31 20.71 -17.69
C ARG A 402 -8.00 21.16 -16.38
N PHE A 403 -7.44 20.82 -15.23
CA PHE A 403 -7.93 21.22 -13.91
C PHE A 403 -7.24 22.46 -13.35
N LEU A 404 -5.98 22.63 -13.68
CA LEU A 404 -5.08 23.67 -13.15
C LEU A 404 -4.35 24.38 -14.29
N PRO A 405 -5.08 25.22 -15.08
CA PRO A 405 -4.50 25.89 -16.24
C PRO A 405 -3.24 26.69 -15.90
N GLY A 406 -2.19 26.47 -16.69
CA GLY A 406 -0.91 27.16 -16.54
C GLY A 406 0.00 26.60 -15.44
N MET A 407 -0.30 25.41 -14.88
CA MET A 407 0.51 24.85 -13.79
C MET A 407 1.97 24.61 -14.18
N ARG A 408 2.27 24.34 -15.47
CA ARG A 408 3.64 24.10 -15.93
C ARG A 408 4.57 25.29 -15.69
N ALA A 409 4.04 26.53 -15.72
CA ALA A 409 4.82 27.74 -15.46
C ALA A 409 5.35 27.81 -14.02
N TYR A 410 4.77 27.04 -13.10
CA TYR A 410 5.16 26.98 -11.70
C TYR A 410 6.04 25.76 -11.36
N MET A 411 6.40 24.94 -12.33
CA MET A 411 7.34 23.85 -12.11
C MET A 411 8.75 24.45 -11.91
N ALA A 412 9.37 24.15 -10.78
CA ALA A 412 10.71 24.65 -10.46
C ALA A 412 11.81 23.90 -11.25
N ALA A 413 11.51 22.67 -11.67
CA ALA A 413 12.38 21.83 -12.49
C ALA A 413 11.62 20.72 -13.18
N GLU A 414 12.30 19.97 -14.06
CA GLU A 414 11.78 18.76 -14.69
C GLU A 414 11.45 17.69 -13.64
N PRO A 415 10.30 17.00 -13.78
CA PRO A 415 9.90 15.93 -12.86
C PRO A 415 10.87 14.76 -12.83
N THR A 416 11.17 14.25 -11.65
CA THR A 416 11.78 12.92 -11.52
C THR A 416 10.72 11.85 -11.75
N ILE A 417 10.98 10.91 -12.67
CA ILE A 417 10.04 9.84 -13.03
C ILE A 417 10.42 8.53 -12.37
N ILE A 418 9.42 7.84 -11.82
CA ILE A 418 9.52 6.45 -11.33
C ILE A 418 8.46 5.64 -12.08
N SER A 419 8.89 4.73 -12.93
CA SER A 419 8.02 3.91 -13.80
C SER A 419 7.81 2.50 -13.24
N PRO A 420 6.92 1.69 -13.83
CA PRO A 420 6.78 0.27 -13.49
C PRO A 420 8.08 -0.53 -13.55
N ASP A 421 8.96 -0.24 -14.53
CA ASP A 421 10.26 -0.91 -14.64
C ASP A 421 11.18 -0.58 -13.45
N ASP A 422 11.09 0.64 -12.92
CA ASP A 422 11.87 1.06 -11.76
C ASP A 422 11.39 0.32 -10.50
N PHE A 423 10.07 0.14 -10.32
CA PHE A 423 9.53 -0.68 -9.22
C PHE A 423 9.95 -2.15 -9.34
N SER A 424 10.01 -2.69 -10.56
CA SER A 424 10.45 -4.07 -10.80
C SER A 424 11.93 -4.26 -10.46
N SER A 425 12.80 -3.39 -10.95
CA SER A 425 14.25 -3.53 -10.80
C SER A 425 14.73 -3.20 -9.40
N GLU A 426 14.23 -2.12 -8.80
CA GLU A 426 14.69 -1.65 -7.49
C GLU A 426 14.15 -2.50 -6.32
N PHE A 427 12.91 -2.98 -6.40
CA PHE A 427 12.26 -3.68 -5.28
C PHE A 427 11.99 -5.16 -5.53
N HIS A 428 12.40 -5.70 -6.68
CA HIS A 428 12.03 -7.04 -7.14
C HIS A 428 10.50 -7.26 -7.09
N ALA A 429 9.72 -6.15 -7.26
CA ALA A 429 8.28 -6.23 -7.35
C ALA A 429 7.91 -6.91 -8.67
N THR A 430 7.20 -8.02 -8.61
CA THR A 430 6.85 -8.79 -9.80
C THR A 430 6.06 -7.93 -10.78
N GLY A 431 6.60 -7.71 -11.98
CA GLY A 431 6.02 -6.82 -13.00
C GLY A 431 5.88 -5.35 -12.55
N GLY A 432 6.63 -4.91 -11.56
CA GLY A 432 6.50 -3.56 -11.00
C GLY A 432 5.19 -3.32 -10.26
N SER A 433 4.41 -4.36 -9.92
CA SER A 433 3.13 -4.23 -9.22
C SER A 433 3.29 -3.58 -7.85
N LEU A 434 2.37 -2.67 -7.49
CA LEU A 434 2.44 -1.96 -6.22
C LEU A 434 2.07 -2.86 -5.04
N TYR A 435 1.10 -3.78 -5.23
CA TYR A 435 0.48 -4.57 -4.16
C TYR A 435 0.57 -6.09 -4.38
N GLY A 436 1.40 -6.56 -5.34
CA GLY A 436 1.50 -7.97 -5.70
C GLY A 436 0.27 -8.44 -6.49
N SER A 437 -0.49 -9.43 -6.00
CA SER A 437 -1.72 -9.88 -6.65
C SER A 437 -2.85 -8.86 -6.57
N SER A 438 -3.66 -8.75 -7.64
CA SER A 438 -4.89 -7.96 -7.64
C SER A 438 -5.96 -8.59 -6.72
N SER A 439 -6.95 -7.80 -6.35
CA SER A 439 -8.18 -8.30 -5.71
C SER A 439 -9.36 -8.33 -6.67
N ASN A 440 -9.11 -8.50 -7.98
CA ASN A 440 -10.14 -8.47 -9.03
C ASN A 440 -11.08 -9.68 -9.03
N SER A 441 -10.76 -10.73 -8.30
CA SER A 441 -11.67 -11.86 -8.11
C SER A 441 -11.96 -12.07 -6.63
N MET A 442 -13.11 -12.68 -6.33
CA MET A 442 -13.48 -13.08 -4.98
C MET A 442 -12.39 -13.93 -4.31
N PHE A 443 -11.80 -14.85 -5.06
CA PHE A 443 -10.74 -15.71 -4.54
C PHE A 443 -9.44 -14.95 -4.28
N SER A 444 -9.02 -14.06 -5.17
CA SER A 444 -7.79 -13.28 -4.99
C SER A 444 -7.88 -12.26 -3.87
N ALA A 445 -9.07 -11.72 -3.60
CA ALA A 445 -9.29 -10.78 -2.49
C ALA A 445 -9.03 -11.42 -1.11
N PHE A 446 -9.32 -12.73 -0.95
CA PHE A 446 -9.19 -13.45 0.32
C PHE A 446 -8.02 -14.44 0.34
N LEU A 447 -7.57 -14.93 -0.81
CA LEU A 447 -6.55 -15.97 -0.90
C LEU A 447 -5.18 -15.41 -1.28
N ARG A 448 -4.74 -14.34 -0.62
CA ARG A 448 -3.35 -13.90 -0.71
C ARG A 448 -2.41 -14.97 -0.18
N PRO A 449 -1.14 -15.03 -0.66
CA PRO A 449 -0.16 -15.96 -0.14
C PRO A 449 -0.09 -15.90 1.38
N LYS A 450 -0.11 -17.08 2.02
CA LYS A 450 -0.08 -17.21 3.48
C LYS A 450 1.25 -16.73 4.06
N ASN A 451 1.23 -16.36 5.35
CA ASN A 451 2.43 -15.97 6.06
C ASN A 451 3.37 -17.16 6.37
N LYS A 452 2.88 -18.40 6.36
CA LYS A 452 3.70 -19.61 6.45
C LYS A 452 3.77 -20.30 5.09
N ASP A 453 4.98 -20.67 4.65
CA ASP A 453 5.15 -21.42 3.41
C ASP A 453 4.51 -22.83 3.57
N PRO A 454 3.69 -23.28 2.60
CA PRO A 454 2.99 -24.55 2.73
C PRO A 454 3.89 -25.79 2.54
N ARG A 455 5.09 -25.62 1.99
CA ARG A 455 6.02 -26.72 1.64
C ARG A 455 7.29 -26.73 2.47
N ILE A 456 7.72 -25.54 2.98
CA ILE A 456 8.95 -25.40 3.76
C ILE A 456 8.58 -25.01 5.17
N SER A 457 8.82 -25.89 6.13
CA SER A 457 8.27 -25.84 7.47
C SER A 457 8.72 -24.67 8.32
N ASN A 458 9.92 -24.12 8.04
CA ASN A 458 10.55 -23.01 8.76
C ASN A 458 10.76 -21.75 7.89
N LEU A 459 10.02 -21.65 6.78
CA LEU A 459 9.98 -20.49 5.91
C LEU A 459 8.65 -19.74 6.07
N TYR A 460 8.73 -18.42 6.17
CA TYR A 460 7.59 -17.53 6.35
C TYR A 460 7.66 -16.37 5.36
N HIS A 461 6.51 -15.78 5.04
CA HIS A 461 6.38 -14.64 4.13
C HIS A 461 5.68 -13.47 4.84
N CYS A 462 6.15 -12.25 4.60
CA CYS A 462 5.49 -11.05 5.04
C CYS A 462 5.60 -9.94 3.99
N GLY A 463 4.95 -8.81 4.22
CA GLY A 463 4.97 -7.68 3.30
C GLY A 463 3.74 -7.58 2.41
N GLY A 464 3.75 -6.66 1.45
CA GLY A 464 2.56 -6.26 0.68
C GLY A 464 1.99 -7.32 -0.26
N SER A 465 2.76 -8.34 -0.66
CA SER A 465 2.30 -9.45 -1.50
C SER A 465 1.86 -10.69 -0.70
N ALA A 466 2.09 -10.71 0.63
CA ALA A 466 1.60 -11.72 1.56
C ALA A 466 0.31 -11.24 2.27
N HIS A 467 -0.39 -12.17 2.95
CA HIS A 467 -1.56 -11.84 3.79
C HIS A 467 -1.17 -10.87 4.92
N PRO A 468 -1.99 -9.85 5.26
CA PRO A 468 -3.29 -9.51 4.70
C PRO A 468 -3.23 -8.63 3.43
N GLY A 469 -2.07 -8.13 3.02
CA GLY A 469 -1.91 -7.37 1.77
C GLY A 469 -1.06 -6.12 1.87
N GLY A 470 -1.18 -5.23 0.88
CA GLY A 470 -0.43 -3.99 0.76
C GLY A 470 -1.06 -2.83 1.54
N GLY A 471 -0.27 -1.77 1.75
CA GLY A 471 -0.57 -0.62 2.59
C GLY A 471 0.14 -0.71 3.94
N ILE A 472 0.56 0.44 4.49
CA ILE A 472 1.40 0.50 5.71
C ILE A 472 0.84 -0.35 6.86
N PRO A 473 -0.45 -0.21 7.27
CA PRO A 473 -0.98 -1.00 8.38
C PRO A 473 -0.98 -2.49 8.09
N LEU A 474 -1.37 -2.89 6.87
CA LEU A 474 -1.47 -4.30 6.51
C LEU A 474 -0.09 -4.97 6.42
N VAL A 475 0.90 -4.25 5.95
CA VAL A 475 2.29 -4.76 5.90
C VAL A 475 2.86 -4.95 7.31
N ILE A 476 2.53 -4.07 8.25
CA ILE A 476 2.90 -4.23 9.67
C ILE A 476 2.25 -5.49 10.24
N LEU A 477 0.94 -5.68 10.02
CA LEU A 477 0.23 -6.89 10.46
C LEU A 477 0.83 -8.16 9.84
N SER A 478 1.18 -8.10 8.55
CA SER A 478 1.82 -9.23 7.85
C SER A 478 3.12 -9.67 8.54
N GLY A 479 3.96 -8.70 8.92
CA GLY A 479 5.18 -8.97 9.69
C GLY A 479 4.89 -9.58 11.06
N GLN A 480 3.88 -9.07 11.75
CA GLN A 480 3.44 -9.58 13.05
C GLN A 480 2.94 -11.02 12.95
N PHE A 481 2.19 -11.37 11.90
CA PHE A 481 1.70 -12.72 11.69
C PHE A 481 2.85 -13.70 11.43
N ALA A 482 3.83 -13.33 10.61
CA ALA A 482 5.02 -14.16 10.40
C ALA A 482 5.79 -14.41 11.70
N ALA A 483 5.95 -13.38 12.53
CA ALA A 483 6.61 -13.50 13.83
C ALA A 483 5.82 -14.42 14.79
N ARG A 484 4.50 -14.27 14.87
CA ARG A 484 3.62 -15.11 15.72
C ARG A 484 3.68 -16.59 15.35
N GLU A 485 3.80 -16.91 14.05
CA GLU A 485 3.95 -18.30 13.56
C GLU A 485 5.24 -18.97 14.07
N ILE A 486 6.30 -18.19 14.31
CA ILE A 486 7.55 -18.69 14.89
C ILE A 486 7.40 -18.84 16.41
N ILE A 487 6.93 -17.81 17.09
CA ILE A 487 6.77 -17.77 18.55
C ILE A 487 5.83 -18.90 19.05
N ALA A 488 4.78 -19.21 18.31
CA ALA A 488 3.82 -20.25 18.69
C ALA A 488 4.39 -21.68 18.62
N LYS A 489 5.59 -21.88 18.06
CA LYS A 489 6.27 -23.18 17.94
C LYS A 489 7.39 -23.37 18.96
N SER A 490 7.79 -22.31 19.63
CA SER A 490 8.80 -22.30 20.69
C SER A 490 8.16 -22.50 22.05
#